data_58052349c4dcad59e7df19432b63ed2c
#
_entry.id   58052349c4dcad59e7df19432b63ed2c
#
_cell.length_a   1.000
_cell.length_b   1.000
_cell.length_c   1.000
_cell.angle_alpha   90.00
_cell.angle_beta   90.00
_cell.angle_gamma   90.00
#
_symmetry.space_group_name_H-M   'P 1'
#
loop_
_entity.id
_entity.type
_entity.pdbx_description
1 polymer ?
#
loop_
_entity_poly.entity_id
_entity_poly.type
_entity_poly.pdbx_seq_one_letter_code
_entity_poly.pdbx_strand_id
1 'polypeptide(L)'
;MCIRDSPAALRQAAGEKAVEASKGKLDGFRAGTGTILFFEDSDLIKDQQQQFPMFASGFPTWSLHASGMAQIYTWAALEAEGYGANLQHYGNLTGETLKRVYNLPESYEIQSEMVFGHPEAPAGAKDYIPDEERVVVFK
;
A
#
# COMPACT_ATOMS: atom_id res chain seq x y z
N MET A 1 5.63 6.08 13.10
CA MET A 1 6.78 5.21 13.39
C MET A 1 7.25 4.45 12.16
N CYS A 2 6.39 3.89 11.32
CA CYS A 2 6.75 3.10 10.14
C CYS A 2 7.63 3.85 9.13
N ILE A 3 7.32 5.10 8.84
CA ILE A 3 8.06 5.92 7.86
C ILE A 3 9.32 6.54 8.47
N ARG A 4 9.42 6.66 9.80
CA ARG A 4 10.64 7.18 10.45
C ARG A 4 11.86 6.27 10.24
N ASP A 5 11.63 4.96 10.13
CA ASP A 5 12.70 3.97 9.96
C ASP A 5 13.00 3.66 8.48
N SER A 6 12.13 4.11 7.55
CA SER A 6 12.30 3.92 6.11
C SER A 6 13.65 4.43 5.56
N PRO A 7 14.21 5.58 6.01
CA PRO A 7 15.53 6.02 5.55
C PRO A 7 16.66 5.05 5.90
N ALA A 8 16.61 4.39 7.06
CA ALA A 8 17.61 3.41 7.47
C ALA A 8 17.48 2.12 6.62
N ALA A 9 16.28 1.62 6.45
CA ALA A 9 15.99 0.46 5.60
C ALA A 9 16.33 0.74 4.13
N LEU A 10 15.97 1.92 3.61
CA LEU A 10 16.30 2.33 2.25
C LEU A 10 17.80 2.49 2.04
N ARG A 11 18.53 3.04 3.04
CA ARG A 11 20.00 3.14 3.01
C ARG A 11 20.64 1.77 2.90
N GLN A 12 20.18 0.82 3.68
CA GLN A 12 20.68 -0.55 3.65
C GLN A 12 20.38 -1.26 2.32
N ALA A 13 19.20 -1.04 1.74
CA ALA A 13 18.76 -1.70 0.51
C ALA A 13 19.34 -1.05 -0.77
N ALA A 14 19.45 0.26 -0.82
CA ALA A 14 19.73 1.00 -2.05
C ALA A 14 20.81 2.11 -1.92
N GLY A 15 21.41 2.27 -0.74
CA GLY A 15 22.50 3.20 -0.45
C GLY A 15 22.07 4.65 -0.23
N GLU A 16 23.06 5.51 0.12
CA GLU A 16 22.84 6.89 0.53
C GLU A 16 22.21 7.76 -0.55
N LYS A 17 22.58 7.54 -1.83
CA LYS A 17 22.03 8.31 -2.96
C LYS A 17 20.51 8.13 -3.09
N ALA A 18 20.01 6.91 -2.83
CA ALA A 18 18.57 6.63 -2.87
C ALA A 18 17.83 7.31 -1.72
N VAL A 19 18.44 7.37 -0.54
CA VAL A 19 17.90 8.10 0.62
C VAL A 19 17.80 9.59 0.30
N GLU A 20 18.84 10.19 -0.21
CA GLU A 20 18.87 11.63 -0.56
C GLU A 20 17.83 11.95 -1.64
N ALA A 21 17.75 11.16 -2.70
CA ALA A 21 16.75 11.32 -3.76
C ALA A 21 15.31 11.18 -3.27
N SER A 22 15.09 10.37 -2.21
CA SER A 22 13.77 10.12 -1.64
C SER A 22 13.42 11.02 -0.47
N LYS A 23 14.35 11.87 -0.01
CA LYS A 23 14.22 12.64 1.23
C LYS A 23 12.94 13.47 1.26
N GLY A 24 12.69 14.29 0.25
CA GLY A 24 11.51 15.15 0.17
C GLY A 24 10.19 14.34 0.23
N LYS A 25 10.17 13.20 -0.47
CA LYS A 25 9.01 12.28 -0.44
C LYS A 25 8.79 11.69 0.95
N LEU A 26 9.85 11.20 1.60
CA LEU A 26 9.78 10.63 2.95
C LEU A 26 9.42 11.69 4.01
N ASP A 27 9.88 12.91 3.86
CA ASP A 27 9.53 14.01 4.74
C ASP A 27 8.05 14.39 4.57
N GLY A 28 7.53 14.40 3.34
CA GLY A 28 6.10 14.56 3.07
C GLY A 28 5.24 13.47 3.72
N PHE A 29 5.68 12.21 3.70
CA PHE A 29 4.96 11.13 4.40
C PHE A 29 4.95 11.32 5.92
N ARG A 30 6.04 11.82 6.51
CA ARG A 30 6.12 12.11 7.94
C ARG A 30 5.21 13.26 8.37
N ALA A 31 4.95 14.20 7.47
CA ALA A 31 4.06 15.33 7.71
C ALA A 31 2.58 14.94 7.68
N GLY A 32 2.25 13.73 7.18
CA GLY A 32 0.88 13.24 7.15
C GLY A 32 0.24 13.08 8.53
N THR A 33 -1.08 13.14 8.57
CA THR A 33 -1.88 12.96 9.80
C THR A 33 -1.80 11.54 10.32
N GLY A 34 -1.76 10.54 9.41
CA GLY A 34 -1.69 9.13 9.78
C GLY A 34 -1.31 8.23 8.60
N THR A 35 -1.21 6.95 8.92
CA THR A 35 -0.93 5.89 7.92
C THR A 35 -1.84 4.70 8.20
N ILE A 36 -2.52 4.21 7.18
CA ILE A 36 -3.28 2.97 7.20
C ILE A 36 -2.41 1.89 6.58
N LEU A 37 -2.28 0.75 7.27
CA LEU A 37 -1.52 -0.41 6.80
C LEU A 37 -2.50 -1.47 6.29
N PHE A 38 -2.27 -1.98 5.09
CA PHE A 38 -3.05 -3.07 4.51
C PHE A 38 -2.22 -4.35 4.56
N PHE A 39 -2.86 -5.40 5.08
CA PHE A 39 -2.25 -6.72 5.24
C PHE A 39 -3.08 -7.78 4.56
N GLU A 40 -2.42 -8.83 4.10
CA GLU A 40 -3.01 -10.12 3.82
C GLU A 40 -2.56 -11.12 4.86
N ASP A 41 -3.47 -12.01 5.30
CA ASP A 41 -3.14 -13.11 6.19
C ASP A 41 -2.83 -14.37 5.37
N SER A 42 -1.56 -14.70 5.27
CA SER A 42 -1.09 -15.84 4.47
C SER A 42 -1.60 -17.18 5.01
N ASP A 43 -1.90 -17.28 6.30
CA ASP A 43 -2.43 -18.53 6.87
C ASP A 43 -3.91 -18.69 6.49
N LEU A 44 -4.70 -17.62 6.50
CA LEU A 44 -6.07 -17.64 5.99
C LEU A 44 -6.12 -18.05 4.51
N ILE A 45 -5.18 -17.53 3.69
CA ILE A 45 -5.09 -17.90 2.28
C ILE A 45 -4.80 -19.40 2.13
N LYS A 46 -3.84 -19.94 2.91
CA LYS A 46 -3.53 -21.38 2.92
C LYS A 46 -4.71 -22.23 3.36
N ASP A 47 -5.45 -21.80 4.38
CA ASP A 47 -6.64 -22.51 4.84
C ASP A 47 -7.72 -22.57 3.75
N GLN A 48 -7.95 -21.46 3.03
CA GLN A 48 -8.88 -21.44 1.89
C GLN A 48 -8.40 -22.38 0.76
N GLN A 49 -7.11 -22.41 0.46
CA GLN A 49 -6.53 -23.32 -0.54
C GLN A 49 -6.75 -24.80 -0.16
N GLN A 50 -6.62 -25.14 1.14
CA GLN A 50 -6.87 -26.50 1.63
C GLN A 50 -8.35 -26.86 1.59
N GLN A 51 -9.21 -25.91 1.97
CA GLN A 51 -10.67 -26.13 2.02
C GLN A 51 -11.27 -26.27 0.62
N PHE A 52 -10.71 -25.56 -0.38
CA PHE A 52 -11.19 -25.55 -1.76
C PHE A 52 -10.08 -25.89 -2.76
N PRO A 53 -9.59 -27.16 -2.80
CA PRO A 53 -8.41 -27.53 -3.59
C PRO A 53 -8.54 -27.25 -5.09
N MET A 54 -9.75 -27.34 -5.64
CA MET A 54 -10.03 -27.07 -7.05
C MET A 54 -9.70 -25.63 -7.45
N PHE A 55 -9.78 -24.70 -6.51
CA PHE A 55 -9.55 -23.26 -6.72
C PHE A 55 -8.27 -22.77 -6.03
N ALA A 56 -7.47 -23.67 -5.46
CA ALA A 56 -6.34 -23.33 -4.61
C ALA A 56 -5.38 -22.31 -5.24
N SER A 57 -5.09 -22.45 -6.53
CA SER A 57 -4.19 -21.53 -7.26
C SER A 57 -4.76 -20.12 -7.43
N GLY A 58 -6.06 -19.93 -7.31
CA GLY A 58 -6.72 -18.64 -7.48
C GLY A 58 -6.67 -17.75 -6.22
N PHE A 59 -6.71 -18.35 -5.02
CA PHE A 59 -6.85 -17.60 -3.76
C PHE A 59 -5.79 -16.50 -3.56
N PRO A 60 -4.49 -16.72 -3.81
CA PRO A 60 -3.51 -15.65 -3.66
C PRO A 60 -3.81 -14.43 -4.55
N THR A 61 -4.20 -14.65 -5.79
CA THR A 61 -4.57 -13.59 -6.72
C THR A 61 -5.85 -12.88 -6.30
N TRP A 62 -6.86 -13.63 -5.89
CA TRP A 62 -8.16 -13.05 -5.47
C TRP A 62 -8.03 -12.26 -4.18
N SER A 63 -7.16 -12.67 -3.26
CA SER A 63 -6.82 -11.90 -2.07
C SER A 63 -6.24 -10.54 -2.44
N LEU A 64 -5.27 -10.50 -3.37
CA LEU A 64 -4.69 -9.24 -3.85
C LEU A 64 -5.73 -8.34 -4.56
N HIS A 65 -6.66 -8.93 -5.33
CA HIS A 65 -7.77 -8.17 -5.91
C HIS A 65 -8.67 -7.55 -4.82
N ALA A 66 -9.03 -8.33 -3.79
CA ALA A 66 -9.82 -7.85 -2.66
C ALA A 66 -9.09 -6.74 -1.88
N SER A 67 -7.78 -6.90 -1.66
CA SER A 67 -6.93 -5.89 -1.05
C SER A 67 -6.94 -4.59 -1.85
N GLY A 68 -6.79 -4.65 -3.18
CA GLY A 68 -6.87 -3.48 -4.04
C GLY A 68 -8.22 -2.76 -3.97
N MET A 69 -9.32 -3.52 -3.91
CA MET A 69 -10.66 -2.95 -3.70
C MET A 69 -10.78 -2.26 -2.33
N ALA A 70 -10.29 -2.86 -1.26
CA ALA A 70 -10.29 -2.25 0.07
C ALA A 70 -9.47 -0.95 0.08
N GLN A 71 -8.32 -0.93 -0.59
CA GLN A 71 -7.46 0.24 -0.70
C GLN A 71 -8.17 1.42 -1.40
N ILE A 72 -8.80 1.19 -2.55
CA ILE A 72 -9.50 2.27 -3.27
C ILE A 72 -10.72 2.78 -2.49
N TYR A 73 -11.50 1.90 -1.83
CA TYR A 73 -12.60 2.34 -0.98
C TYR A 73 -12.13 3.19 0.21
N THR A 74 -11.02 2.79 0.84
CA THR A 74 -10.42 3.55 1.93
C THR A 74 -9.95 4.92 1.45
N TRP A 75 -9.29 4.97 0.28
CA TRP A 75 -8.85 6.23 -0.33
C TRP A 75 -10.04 7.15 -0.61
N ALA A 76 -11.08 6.65 -1.26
CA ALA A 76 -12.28 7.43 -1.58
C ALA A 76 -12.99 7.94 -0.31
N ALA A 77 -13.03 7.13 0.76
CA ALA A 77 -13.59 7.57 2.04
C ALA A 77 -12.77 8.70 2.68
N LEU A 78 -11.44 8.63 2.63
CA LEU A 78 -10.56 9.70 3.10
C LEU A 78 -10.76 10.99 2.31
N GLU A 79 -10.87 10.90 0.97
CA GLU A 79 -11.14 12.07 0.12
C GLU A 79 -12.50 12.70 0.41
N ALA A 80 -13.54 11.89 0.67
CA ALA A 80 -14.85 12.38 1.05
C ALA A 80 -14.85 13.18 2.37
N GLU A 81 -13.92 12.86 3.28
CA GLU A 81 -13.68 13.57 4.54
C GLU A 81 -12.68 14.75 4.38
N GLY A 82 -12.24 15.06 3.17
CA GLY A 82 -11.33 16.17 2.87
C GLY A 82 -9.85 15.89 3.09
N TYR A 83 -9.46 14.62 3.23
CA TYR A 83 -8.06 14.22 3.29
C TYR A 83 -7.50 13.93 1.89
N GLY A 84 -6.23 14.23 1.69
CA GLY A 84 -5.44 13.67 0.60
C GLY A 84 -4.79 12.35 1.05
N ALA A 85 -4.64 11.40 0.14
CA ALA A 85 -4.01 10.12 0.42
C ALA A 85 -2.89 9.81 -0.58
N ASN A 86 -1.94 8.98 -0.14
CA ASN A 86 -0.84 8.52 -0.98
C ASN A 86 -0.50 7.07 -0.63
N LEU A 87 -0.60 6.17 -1.62
CA LEU A 87 -0.34 4.74 -1.45
C LEU A 87 1.12 4.41 -1.73
N GLN A 88 1.75 3.70 -0.81
CA GLN A 88 3.14 3.27 -0.88
C GLN A 88 3.26 1.76 -0.72
N HIS A 89 4.36 1.19 -1.25
CA HIS A 89 4.62 -0.25 -1.25
C HIS A 89 6.04 -0.52 -0.74
N TYR A 90 6.29 -0.15 0.52
CA TYR A 90 7.57 -0.37 1.19
C TYR A 90 7.59 -1.62 2.08
N GLY A 91 6.57 -2.48 2.00
CA GLY A 91 6.43 -3.66 2.84
C GLY A 91 7.67 -4.58 2.84
N ASN A 92 8.37 -4.67 1.72
CA ASN A 92 9.64 -5.41 1.61
C ASN A 92 10.80 -4.80 2.44
N LEU A 93 10.72 -3.53 2.81
CA LEU A 93 11.72 -2.83 3.62
C LEU A 93 11.28 -2.63 5.07
N THR A 94 9.99 -2.48 5.29
CA THR A 94 9.41 -2.08 6.58
C THR A 94 8.69 -3.22 7.29
N GLY A 95 8.28 -4.26 6.58
CA GLY A 95 7.37 -5.29 7.04
C GLY A 95 7.78 -5.96 8.35
N GLU A 96 9.01 -6.47 8.42
CA GLU A 96 9.52 -7.12 9.64
C GLU A 96 9.58 -6.16 10.85
N THR A 97 9.95 -4.90 10.60
CA THR A 97 9.97 -3.89 11.65
C THR A 97 8.55 -3.58 12.14
N LEU A 98 7.58 -3.48 11.23
CA LEU A 98 6.17 -3.23 11.55
C LEU A 98 5.56 -4.39 12.34
N LYS A 99 5.80 -5.63 11.93
CA LYS A 99 5.36 -6.82 12.67
C LYS A 99 5.87 -6.78 14.11
N ARG A 100 7.16 -6.55 14.29
CA ARG A 100 7.77 -6.49 15.63
C ARG A 100 7.24 -5.34 16.47
N VAL A 101 7.13 -4.13 15.92
CA VAL A 101 6.72 -2.91 16.66
C VAL A 101 5.27 -2.97 17.08
N TYR A 102 4.38 -3.51 16.24
CA TYR A 102 2.96 -3.61 16.51
C TYR A 102 2.51 -4.98 17.01
N ASN A 103 3.46 -5.90 17.25
CA ASN A 103 3.20 -7.27 17.68
C ASN A 103 2.15 -7.96 16.78
N LEU A 104 2.35 -7.84 15.45
CA LEU A 104 1.46 -8.45 14.47
C LEU A 104 1.81 -9.93 14.27
N PRO A 105 0.83 -10.76 13.86
CA PRO A 105 1.08 -12.15 13.50
C PRO A 105 2.15 -12.29 12.41
N GLU A 106 2.95 -13.36 12.46
CA GLU A 106 3.93 -13.66 11.42
C GLU A 106 3.31 -13.91 10.05
N SER A 107 2.08 -14.42 10.04
CA SER A 107 1.31 -14.67 8.82
C SER A 107 0.86 -13.39 8.08
N TYR A 108 0.93 -12.22 8.75
CA TYR A 108 0.52 -10.95 8.14
C TYR A 108 1.59 -10.45 7.17
N GLU A 109 1.20 -10.30 5.91
CA GLU A 109 2.03 -9.76 4.84
C GLU A 109 1.55 -8.36 4.48
N ILE A 110 2.44 -7.37 4.63
CA ILE A 110 2.09 -5.96 4.32
C ILE A 110 2.01 -5.79 2.81
N GLN A 111 0.84 -5.39 2.33
CA GLN A 111 0.58 -5.14 0.92
C GLN A 111 0.89 -3.70 0.56
N SER A 112 0.47 -2.76 1.40
CA SER A 112 0.68 -1.33 1.16
C SER A 112 0.53 -0.50 2.42
N GLU A 113 1.01 0.73 2.35
CA GLU A 113 0.95 1.77 3.37
C GLU A 113 0.28 3.00 2.75
N MET A 114 -0.89 3.40 3.26
CA MET A 114 -1.60 4.58 2.79
C MET A 114 -1.40 5.73 3.77
N VAL A 115 -0.52 6.64 3.42
CA VAL A 115 -0.32 7.88 4.18
C VAL A 115 -1.44 8.85 3.82
N PHE A 116 -2.04 9.50 4.80
CA PHE A 116 -3.07 10.51 4.58
C PHE A 116 -2.86 11.75 5.44
N GLY A 117 -3.38 12.87 4.99
CA GLY A 117 -3.30 14.16 5.69
C GLY A 117 -4.10 15.23 4.99
N HIS A 118 -4.23 16.41 5.60
CA HIS A 118 -4.87 17.53 4.94
C HIS A 118 -3.99 18.04 3.79
N PRO A 119 -4.53 18.17 2.56
CA PRO A 119 -3.77 18.67 1.43
C PRO A 119 -3.48 20.16 1.60
N GLU A 120 -2.22 20.56 1.42
CA GLU A 120 -1.80 21.97 1.44
C GLU A 120 -2.02 22.66 0.09
N ALA A 121 -2.14 21.88 -0.98
CA ALA A 121 -2.39 22.33 -2.33
C ALA A 121 -3.25 21.31 -3.10
N PRO A 122 -4.00 21.74 -4.11
CA PRO A 122 -4.73 20.83 -4.99
C PRO A 122 -3.77 19.91 -5.75
N ALA A 123 -4.26 18.72 -6.11
CA ALA A 123 -3.50 17.80 -6.95
C ALA A 123 -3.14 18.45 -8.29
N GLY A 124 -1.94 18.20 -8.79
CA GLY A 124 -1.51 18.65 -10.12
C GLY A 124 -2.34 17.99 -11.24
N ALA A 125 -2.25 18.56 -12.45
CA ALA A 125 -2.83 17.95 -13.63
C ALA A 125 -2.28 16.54 -13.87
N LYS A 126 -3.14 15.66 -14.38
CA LYS A 126 -2.78 14.27 -14.74
C LYS A 126 -3.10 14.05 -16.21
N ASP A 127 -2.23 13.29 -16.87
CA ASP A 127 -2.52 12.76 -18.19
C ASP A 127 -3.19 11.38 -18.04
N TYR A 128 -4.16 11.12 -18.92
CA TYR A 128 -4.91 9.87 -18.93
C TYR A 128 -4.79 9.22 -20.30
N ILE A 129 -4.70 7.90 -20.33
CA ILE A 129 -4.88 7.12 -21.56
C ILE A 129 -6.31 7.36 -22.05
N PRO A 130 -6.54 7.66 -23.33
CA PRO A 130 -7.88 7.83 -23.89
C PRO A 130 -8.80 6.64 -23.61
N ASP A 131 -10.09 6.91 -23.37
CA ASP A 131 -11.03 5.85 -22.98
C ASP A 131 -11.18 4.79 -24.07
N GLU A 132 -11.11 5.15 -25.34
CA GLU A 132 -11.14 4.24 -26.48
C GLU A 132 -9.97 3.26 -26.55
N GLU A 133 -8.84 3.56 -25.91
CA GLU A 133 -7.68 2.67 -25.85
C GLU A 133 -7.76 1.67 -24.69
N ARG A 134 -8.54 1.97 -23.65
CA ARG A 134 -8.60 1.15 -22.42
C ARG A 134 -9.94 0.48 -22.17
N VAL A 135 -11.00 0.88 -22.88
CA VAL A 135 -12.35 0.31 -22.73
C VAL A 135 -12.88 -0.10 -24.10
N VAL A 136 -13.18 -1.38 -24.27
CA VAL A 136 -13.80 -1.90 -25.49
C VAL A 136 -15.21 -2.38 -25.15
N VAL A 137 -16.21 -1.84 -25.87
CA VAL A 137 -17.62 -2.21 -25.71
C VAL A 137 -18.04 -3.04 -26.91
N PHE A 138 -18.39 -4.30 -26.67
CA PHE A 138 -19.02 -5.17 -27.67
C PHE A 138 -20.54 -5.04 -27.57
N LYS A 139 -21.22 -4.80 -28.70
CA LYS A 139 -22.68 -4.74 -28.80
C LYS A 139 -23.22 -5.98 -29.44
#